data_0bd281a7e09168502e3e30bf088b46c4
#
_entry.id   0bd281a7e09168502e3e30bf088b46c4
#
_cell.length_a   1.000
_cell.length_b   1.000
_cell.length_c   1.000
_cell.angle_alpha   90.00
_cell.angle_beta   90.00
_cell.angle_gamma   90.00
#
_symmetry.space_group_name_H-M   'P 1'
#
loop_
_entity.id
_entity.type
_entity.pdbx_description
1 polymer ?
#
loop_
_entity_poly.entity_id
_entity_poly.type
_entity_poly.pdbx_seq_one_letter_code
_entity_poly.pdbx_strand_id
1 'polypeptide(L)'
;TFKHKLFLSKIQISILTHHFNTKHNTAPFSKIKNEDFLPAFQKGIELAKAEIDAIVRNPIKPTFENTIEALAFSGDVLDRISSIFFNLNSAETDDEIQKIAQEVSPLLSEFGNDVRLNPDLFARVKTVYEQREKLNLNAEQTTLLDKKYKSFSRNGANLSEDKKNQLRAI
;
A
#
# COMPACT_ATOMS: atom_id res chain seq x y z
N THR A 1 26.12 -11.60 -37.51
CA THR A 1 26.35 -11.85 -36.06
C THR A 1 25.55 -10.83 -35.28
N PHE A 2 24.29 -11.17 -34.98
CA PHE A 2 23.37 -10.36 -34.16
C PHE A 2 23.84 -10.45 -32.72
N LYS A 3 24.48 -9.40 -32.18
CA LYS A 3 24.69 -9.22 -30.75
C LYS A 3 23.37 -8.83 -30.11
N HIS A 4 22.68 -9.78 -29.52
CA HIS A 4 21.61 -9.56 -28.59
C HIS A 4 22.19 -8.78 -27.39
N LYS A 5 22.05 -7.45 -27.39
CA LYS A 5 22.22 -6.64 -26.20
C LYS A 5 21.06 -7.00 -25.26
N LEU A 6 21.31 -7.91 -24.33
CA LEU A 6 20.48 -8.06 -23.14
C LEU A 6 20.52 -6.71 -22.42
N PHE A 7 19.46 -5.97 -22.56
CA PHE A 7 19.14 -4.82 -21.72
C PHE A 7 18.75 -5.41 -20.33
N LEU A 8 19.75 -5.80 -19.57
CA LEU A 8 19.61 -5.87 -18.13
C LEU A 8 19.41 -4.42 -17.68
N SER A 9 18.14 -3.98 -17.60
CA SER A 9 17.84 -2.79 -16.86
C SER A 9 18.40 -3.06 -15.46
N LYS A 10 19.45 -2.35 -15.08
CA LYS A 10 19.83 -2.20 -13.69
C LYS A 10 18.55 -1.66 -13.02
N ILE A 11 17.85 -2.52 -12.31
CA ILE A 11 16.86 -2.06 -11.35
C ILE A 11 17.68 -1.22 -10.37
N GLN A 12 17.68 0.07 -10.61
CA GLN A 12 18.31 1.03 -9.71
C GLN A 12 17.44 0.99 -8.47
N ILE A 13 17.90 0.22 -7.48
CA ILE A 13 17.23 0.10 -6.20
C ILE A 13 17.20 1.51 -5.63
N SER A 14 16.03 2.16 -5.69
CA SER A 14 15.87 3.52 -5.22
C SER A 14 16.19 3.62 -3.74
N ILE A 15 16.94 4.63 -3.35
CA ILE A 15 17.21 4.97 -1.94
C ILE A 15 15.92 5.02 -1.10
N LEU A 16 14.79 5.32 -1.73
CA LEU A 16 13.46 5.44 -1.11
C LEU A 16 12.86 4.10 -0.69
N THR A 17 13.31 2.97 -1.27
CA THR A 17 12.74 1.63 -0.98
C THR A 17 13.43 0.90 0.17
N HIS A 18 14.50 1.46 0.72
CA HIS A 18 15.26 0.89 1.84
C HIS A 18 15.19 1.76 3.09
N HIS A 19 15.57 1.18 4.22
CA HIS A 19 15.77 1.95 5.45
C HIS A 19 16.91 2.98 5.24
N PHE A 20 16.66 4.19 5.71
CA PHE A 20 17.66 5.25 5.62
C PHE A 20 18.77 5.03 6.64
N ASN A 21 20.01 4.94 6.15
CA ASN A 21 21.20 4.78 7.02
C ASN A 21 21.71 6.16 7.46
N THR A 22 20.80 6.97 8.01
CA THR A 22 21.04 8.34 8.48
C THR A 22 20.87 8.41 9.99
N LYS A 23 21.38 9.48 10.62
CA LYS A 23 21.10 9.75 12.02
C LYS A 23 19.56 9.90 12.20
N HIS A 24 18.99 9.13 13.12
CA HIS A 24 17.53 9.10 13.41
C HIS A 24 16.64 8.58 12.26
N ASN A 25 17.19 7.84 11.29
CA ASN A 25 16.45 7.30 10.13
C ASN A 25 15.71 8.38 9.32
N THR A 26 16.20 9.61 9.32
CA THR A 26 15.59 10.72 8.55
C THR A 26 15.84 10.54 7.06
N ALA A 27 14.89 10.98 6.22
CA ALA A 27 15.05 10.95 4.78
C ALA A 27 16.27 11.79 4.34
N PRO A 28 17.18 11.24 3.53
CA PRO A 28 18.36 11.97 3.06
C PRO A 28 18.00 12.86 1.87
N PHE A 29 17.22 13.92 2.09
CA PHE A 29 16.67 14.81 1.04
C PHE A 29 17.74 15.29 0.04
N SER A 30 18.96 15.59 0.49
CA SER A 30 20.06 16.00 -0.38
C SER A 30 20.53 14.94 -1.38
N LYS A 31 20.09 13.69 -1.25
CA LYS A 31 20.44 12.56 -2.12
C LYS A 31 19.26 12.06 -2.94
N ILE A 32 18.05 12.52 -2.65
CA ILE A 32 16.83 12.14 -3.36
C ILE A 32 16.66 13.09 -4.54
N LYS A 33 16.40 12.54 -5.71
CA LYS A 33 16.12 13.29 -6.93
C LYS A 33 14.69 13.03 -7.39
N ASN A 34 14.12 13.96 -8.17
CA ASN A 34 12.77 13.80 -8.70
C ASN A 34 12.62 12.48 -9.49
N GLU A 35 13.62 12.14 -10.31
CA GLU A 35 13.65 10.90 -11.10
C GLU A 35 13.57 9.60 -10.28
N ASP A 36 13.87 9.65 -8.97
CA ASP A 36 13.82 8.48 -8.07
C ASP A 36 12.39 8.11 -7.67
N PHE A 37 11.42 9.05 -7.72
CA PHE A 37 10.11 8.85 -7.15
C PHE A 37 9.24 7.87 -7.94
N LEU A 38 9.10 8.04 -9.26
CA LEU A 38 8.21 7.18 -10.04
C LEU A 38 8.61 5.69 -9.96
N PRO A 39 9.88 5.31 -10.12
CA PRO A 39 10.33 3.92 -9.91
C PRO A 39 10.11 3.45 -8.46
N ALA A 40 10.29 4.33 -7.47
CA ALA A 40 10.07 4.00 -6.07
C ALA A 40 8.60 3.71 -5.78
N PHE A 41 7.67 4.51 -6.30
CA PHE A 41 6.23 4.25 -6.19
C PHE A 41 5.83 2.93 -6.83
N GLN A 42 6.30 2.64 -8.04
CA GLN A 42 6.03 1.38 -8.73
C GLN A 42 6.50 0.19 -7.89
N LYS A 43 7.72 0.27 -7.35
CA LYS A 43 8.26 -0.78 -6.47
C LYS A 43 7.53 -0.86 -5.13
N GLY A 44 7.19 0.27 -4.53
CA GLY A 44 6.40 0.32 -3.30
C GLY A 44 5.03 -0.33 -3.45
N ILE A 45 4.34 -0.07 -4.55
CA ILE A 45 3.05 -0.71 -4.89
C ILE A 45 3.22 -2.23 -5.09
N GLU A 46 4.27 -2.66 -5.80
CA GLU A 46 4.58 -4.08 -5.98
C GLU A 46 4.77 -4.80 -4.65
N LEU A 47 5.56 -4.20 -3.74
CA LEU A 47 5.81 -4.75 -2.40
C LEU A 47 4.52 -4.80 -1.57
N ALA A 48 3.74 -3.72 -1.55
CA ALA A 48 2.48 -3.66 -0.84
C ALA A 48 1.46 -4.69 -1.37
N LYS A 49 1.37 -4.88 -2.69
CA LYS A 49 0.55 -5.94 -3.30
C LYS A 49 0.98 -7.33 -2.83
N ALA A 50 2.27 -7.60 -2.77
CA ALA A 50 2.80 -8.89 -2.29
C ALA A 50 2.47 -9.13 -0.81
N GLU A 51 2.50 -8.12 0.03
CA GLU A 51 2.13 -8.20 1.44
C GLU A 51 0.62 -8.49 1.61
N ILE A 52 -0.23 -7.80 0.85
CA ILE A 52 -1.68 -8.07 0.83
C ILE A 52 -1.96 -9.51 0.34
N ASP A 53 -1.30 -9.96 -0.72
CA ASP A 53 -1.41 -11.32 -1.23
C ASP A 53 -0.98 -12.38 -0.18
N ALA A 54 0.06 -12.11 0.59
CA ALA A 54 0.50 -12.98 1.67
C ALA A 54 -0.57 -13.10 2.77
N ILE A 55 -1.26 -12.01 3.11
CA ILE A 55 -2.38 -12.04 4.06
C ILE A 55 -3.52 -12.89 3.48
N VAL A 56 -3.93 -12.63 2.24
CA VAL A 56 -5.05 -13.31 1.59
C VAL A 56 -4.80 -14.81 1.46
N ARG A 57 -3.60 -15.20 1.02
CA ARG A 57 -3.21 -16.62 0.80
C ARG A 57 -2.77 -17.35 2.06
N ASN A 58 -2.78 -16.71 3.22
CA ASN A 58 -2.40 -17.37 4.46
C ASN A 58 -3.35 -18.54 4.77
N PRO A 59 -2.87 -19.81 4.81
CA PRO A 59 -3.71 -20.97 5.03
C PRO A 59 -4.25 -21.08 6.46
N ILE A 60 -3.68 -20.33 7.38
CA ILE A 60 -4.11 -20.31 8.79
C ILE A 60 -5.42 -19.53 8.91
N LYS A 61 -6.32 -20.05 9.76
CA LYS A 61 -7.57 -19.36 10.09
C LYS A 61 -7.29 -17.89 10.47
N PRO A 62 -8.13 -16.94 10.01
CA PRO A 62 -7.95 -15.52 10.32
C PRO A 62 -7.95 -15.26 11.84
N THR A 63 -6.92 -14.56 12.30
CA THR A 63 -6.77 -14.04 13.66
C THR A 63 -6.54 -12.53 13.61
N PHE A 64 -6.56 -11.87 14.76
CA PHE A 64 -6.23 -10.45 14.83
C PHE A 64 -4.81 -10.19 14.28
N GLU A 65 -3.83 -10.98 14.71
CA GLU A 65 -2.41 -10.82 14.34
C GLU A 65 -2.17 -11.08 12.86
N ASN A 66 -2.64 -12.23 12.34
CA ASN A 66 -2.35 -12.63 10.95
C ASN A 66 -3.22 -11.95 9.89
N THR A 67 -4.15 -11.10 10.31
CA THR A 67 -5.07 -10.41 9.40
C THR A 67 -5.13 -8.90 9.68
N ILE A 68 -5.51 -8.50 10.88
CA ILE A 68 -5.75 -7.07 11.19
C ILE A 68 -4.44 -6.34 11.43
N GLU A 69 -3.59 -6.90 12.25
CA GLU A 69 -2.26 -6.35 12.55
C GLU A 69 -1.37 -6.43 11.31
N ALA A 70 -1.34 -7.58 10.62
CA ALA A 70 -0.61 -7.73 9.35
C ALA A 70 -1.06 -6.69 8.31
N LEU A 71 -2.37 -6.44 8.19
CA LEU A 71 -2.91 -5.40 7.30
C LEU A 71 -2.59 -3.97 7.78
N ALA A 72 -2.40 -3.75 9.06
CA ALA A 72 -2.02 -2.44 9.59
C ALA A 72 -0.56 -2.09 9.28
N PHE A 73 0.31 -3.08 9.21
CA PHE A 73 1.74 -2.92 8.87
C PHE A 73 2.04 -3.10 7.38
N SER A 74 1.07 -3.53 6.57
CA SER A 74 1.28 -3.65 5.13
C SER A 74 1.37 -2.27 4.46
N GLY A 75 2.25 -2.15 3.46
CA GLY A 75 2.43 -0.92 2.68
C GLY A 75 3.40 0.10 3.28
N ASP A 76 4.13 -0.23 4.33
CA ASP A 76 5.03 0.69 5.06
C ASP A 76 6.04 1.40 4.15
N VAL A 77 6.60 0.68 3.16
CA VAL A 77 7.50 1.25 2.16
C VAL A 77 6.79 2.26 1.28
N LEU A 78 5.59 1.93 0.81
CA LEU A 78 4.77 2.80 -0.03
C LEU A 78 4.32 4.05 0.73
N ASP A 79 3.90 3.91 1.97
CA ASP A 79 3.47 5.01 2.85
C ASP A 79 4.63 5.97 3.12
N ARG A 80 5.84 5.45 3.35
CA ARG A 80 7.04 6.26 3.51
C ARG A 80 7.38 7.05 2.24
N ILE A 81 7.37 6.41 1.07
CA ILE A 81 7.61 7.06 -0.22
C ILE A 81 6.56 8.16 -0.44
N SER A 82 5.29 7.85 -0.21
CA SER A 82 4.17 8.79 -0.35
C SER A 82 4.32 10.00 0.57
N SER A 83 4.65 9.76 1.83
CA SER A 83 4.84 10.83 2.82
C SER A 83 5.96 11.79 2.42
N ILE A 84 7.10 11.27 1.94
CA ILE A 84 8.21 12.09 1.47
C ILE A 84 7.81 12.88 0.22
N PHE A 85 7.24 12.20 -0.76
CA PHE A 85 6.90 12.80 -2.05
C PHE A 85 5.84 13.91 -1.91
N PHE A 86 4.71 13.61 -1.27
CA PHE A 86 3.63 14.58 -1.15
C PHE A 86 3.97 15.73 -0.20
N ASN A 87 4.89 15.53 0.75
CA ASN A 87 5.44 16.62 1.54
C ASN A 87 6.25 17.58 0.66
N LEU A 88 7.16 17.07 -0.19
CA LEU A 88 7.91 17.88 -1.15
C LEU A 88 6.99 18.56 -2.16
N ASN A 89 6.01 17.83 -2.70
CA ASN A 89 5.04 18.40 -3.63
C ASN A 89 4.22 19.55 -3.02
N SER A 90 3.99 19.52 -1.72
CA SER A 90 3.25 20.57 -1.02
C SER A 90 4.11 21.76 -0.61
N ALA A 91 5.38 21.52 -0.25
CA ALA A 91 6.26 22.54 0.34
C ALA A 91 7.21 23.18 -0.68
N GLU A 92 7.64 22.45 -1.70
CA GLU A 92 8.73 22.83 -2.60
C GLU A 92 8.52 22.22 -4.01
N THR A 93 7.32 22.41 -4.56
CA THR A 93 6.93 21.82 -5.85
C THR A 93 7.62 22.51 -7.03
N ASP A 94 7.87 21.73 -8.07
CA ASP A 94 8.26 22.18 -9.41
C ASP A 94 7.45 21.45 -10.48
N ASP A 95 7.63 21.82 -11.75
CA ASP A 95 6.91 21.25 -12.88
C ASP A 95 7.14 19.72 -13.01
N GLU A 96 8.33 19.24 -12.66
CA GLU A 96 8.68 17.82 -12.70
C GLU A 96 7.98 17.03 -11.58
N ILE A 97 7.99 17.55 -10.35
CA ILE A 97 7.26 16.97 -9.23
C ILE A 97 5.75 16.92 -9.53
N GLN A 98 5.18 17.99 -10.09
CA GLN A 98 3.76 18.01 -10.47
C GLN A 98 3.42 16.96 -11.52
N LYS A 99 4.30 16.79 -12.53
CA LYS A 99 4.13 15.75 -13.54
C LYS A 99 4.17 14.35 -12.93
N ILE A 100 5.13 14.09 -12.04
CA ILE A 100 5.21 12.82 -11.31
C ILE A 100 3.95 12.60 -10.47
N ALA A 101 3.43 13.62 -9.80
CA ALA A 101 2.19 13.54 -9.03
C ALA A 101 0.99 13.11 -9.89
N GLN A 102 0.89 13.65 -11.12
CA GLN A 102 -0.15 13.26 -12.07
C GLN A 102 -0.02 11.80 -12.53
N GLU A 103 1.22 11.30 -12.70
CA GLU A 103 1.46 9.91 -13.08
C GLU A 103 1.23 8.92 -11.94
N VAL A 104 1.56 9.29 -10.71
CA VAL A 104 1.50 8.42 -9.52
C VAL A 104 0.08 8.35 -8.94
N SER A 105 -0.69 9.44 -8.99
CA SER A 105 -2.03 9.50 -8.37
C SER A 105 -2.98 8.40 -8.88
N PRO A 106 -3.10 8.12 -10.20
CA PRO A 106 -3.93 7.02 -10.66
C PRO A 106 -3.41 5.65 -10.20
N LEU A 107 -2.10 5.43 -10.14
CA LEU A 107 -1.51 4.16 -9.67
C LEU A 107 -1.86 3.89 -8.19
N LEU A 108 -1.80 4.92 -7.35
CA LEU A 108 -2.19 4.84 -5.94
C LEU A 108 -3.69 4.62 -5.77
N SER A 109 -4.51 5.27 -6.60
CA SER A 109 -5.96 5.12 -6.59
C SER A 109 -6.37 3.70 -7.00
N GLU A 110 -5.77 3.16 -8.05
CA GLU A 110 -5.98 1.79 -8.51
C GLU A 110 -5.60 0.78 -7.42
N PHE A 111 -4.38 0.90 -6.85
CA PHE A 111 -3.94 0.04 -5.75
C PHE A 111 -4.89 0.13 -4.55
N GLY A 112 -5.27 1.34 -4.14
CA GLY A 112 -6.21 1.55 -3.04
C GLY A 112 -7.58 0.91 -3.30
N ASN A 113 -8.07 0.94 -4.54
CA ASN A 113 -9.32 0.29 -4.93
C ASN A 113 -9.17 -1.25 -4.93
N ASP A 114 -8.05 -1.77 -5.45
CA ASP A 114 -7.76 -3.21 -5.43
C ASP A 114 -7.78 -3.77 -4.01
N VAL A 115 -7.18 -3.07 -3.06
CA VAL A 115 -7.18 -3.49 -1.64
C VAL A 115 -8.59 -3.40 -1.04
N ARG A 116 -9.27 -2.26 -1.19
CA ARG A 116 -10.59 -2.01 -0.56
C ARG A 116 -11.71 -2.91 -1.10
N LEU A 117 -11.63 -3.29 -2.36
CA LEU A 117 -12.64 -4.11 -3.03
C LEU A 117 -12.26 -5.60 -3.09
N ASN A 118 -11.13 -5.99 -2.48
CA ASN A 118 -10.69 -7.38 -2.46
C ASN A 118 -11.64 -8.24 -1.59
N PRO A 119 -12.38 -9.19 -2.18
CA PRO A 119 -13.38 -9.98 -1.45
C PRO A 119 -12.73 -10.95 -0.46
N ASP A 120 -11.58 -11.52 -0.80
CA ASP A 120 -10.91 -12.52 0.03
C ASP A 120 -10.27 -11.86 1.26
N LEU A 121 -9.67 -10.68 1.07
CA LEU A 121 -9.16 -9.87 2.18
C LEU A 121 -10.31 -9.47 3.11
N PHE A 122 -11.42 -8.99 2.55
CA PHE A 122 -12.59 -8.62 3.34
C PHE A 122 -13.18 -9.81 4.10
N ALA A 123 -13.25 -11.00 3.49
CA ALA A 123 -13.72 -12.20 4.16
C ALA A 123 -12.88 -12.53 5.41
N ARG A 124 -11.55 -12.38 5.33
CA ARG A 124 -10.65 -12.55 6.48
C ARG A 124 -10.91 -11.51 7.56
N VAL A 125 -11.01 -10.23 7.19
CA VAL A 125 -11.30 -9.13 8.15
C VAL A 125 -12.66 -9.35 8.82
N LYS A 126 -13.68 -9.73 8.06
CA LYS A 126 -15.03 -10.03 8.57
C LYS A 126 -15.01 -11.19 9.55
N THR A 127 -14.28 -12.26 9.24
CA THR A 127 -14.14 -13.43 10.13
C THR A 127 -13.57 -13.04 11.50
N VAL A 128 -12.56 -12.17 11.53
CA VAL A 128 -12.00 -11.67 12.81
C VAL A 128 -13.02 -10.78 13.52
N TYR A 129 -13.69 -9.88 12.80
CA TYR A 129 -14.66 -8.96 13.35
C TYR A 129 -15.85 -9.68 14.01
N GLU A 130 -16.37 -10.74 13.39
CA GLU A 130 -17.49 -11.51 13.91
C GLU A 130 -17.16 -12.26 15.21
N GLN A 131 -15.87 -12.49 15.47
CA GLN A 131 -15.39 -13.15 16.69
C GLN A 131 -14.90 -12.17 17.77
N ARG A 132 -14.99 -10.85 17.55
CA ARG A 132 -14.37 -9.81 18.39
C ARG A 132 -14.70 -9.93 19.89
N GLU A 133 -15.93 -10.32 20.22
CA GLU A 133 -16.36 -10.48 21.62
C GLU A 133 -15.66 -11.67 22.34
N LYS A 134 -15.06 -12.58 21.58
CA LYS A 134 -14.33 -13.75 22.09
C LYS A 134 -12.83 -13.53 22.11
N LEU A 135 -12.36 -12.43 21.53
CA LEU A 135 -10.96 -12.08 21.47
C LEU A 135 -10.66 -11.15 22.65
N ASN A 136 -9.66 -11.46 23.46
CA ASN A 136 -9.21 -10.61 24.56
C ASN A 136 -8.43 -9.40 24.01
N LEU A 137 -9.08 -8.56 23.18
CA LEU A 137 -8.47 -7.38 22.59
C LEU A 137 -8.45 -6.23 23.59
N ASN A 138 -7.35 -5.48 23.61
CA ASN A 138 -7.31 -4.20 24.30
C ASN A 138 -8.09 -3.11 23.55
N ALA A 139 -8.20 -1.92 24.12
CA ALA A 139 -8.96 -0.82 23.54
C ALA A 139 -8.43 -0.36 22.17
N GLU A 140 -7.11 -0.35 21.99
CA GLU A 140 -6.47 0.04 20.72
C GLU A 140 -6.72 -1.01 19.62
N GLN A 141 -6.57 -2.27 19.96
CA GLN A 141 -6.82 -3.40 19.05
C GLN A 141 -8.29 -3.45 18.63
N THR A 142 -9.20 -3.26 19.58
CA THR A 142 -10.64 -3.18 19.30
C THR A 142 -10.95 -2.03 18.34
N THR A 143 -10.37 -0.86 18.59
CA THR A 143 -10.55 0.33 17.74
C THR A 143 -9.98 0.09 16.33
N LEU A 144 -8.82 -0.54 16.21
CA LEU A 144 -8.20 -0.87 14.93
C LEU A 144 -9.08 -1.83 14.12
N LEU A 145 -9.55 -2.91 14.75
CA LEU A 145 -10.46 -3.89 14.14
C LEU A 145 -11.74 -3.23 13.62
N ASP A 146 -12.38 -2.42 14.46
CA ASP A 146 -13.59 -1.67 14.12
C ASP A 146 -13.37 -0.74 12.92
N LYS A 147 -12.29 0.02 12.93
CA LYS A 147 -11.95 0.94 11.84
C LYS A 147 -11.69 0.20 10.53
N LYS A 148 -10.91 -0.89 10.57
CA LYS A 148 -10.63 -1.71 9.37
C LYS A 148 -11.92 -2.30 8.81
N TYR A 149 -12.76 -2.95 9.61
CA TYR A 149 -14.02 -3.52 9.16
C TYR A 149 -14.98 -2.46 8.57
N LYS A 150 -15.15 -1.32 9.27
CA LYS A 150 -15.98 -0.20 8.78
C LYS A 150 -15.43 0.40 7.48
N SER A 151 -14.11 0.50 7.33
CA SER A 151 -13.49 0.98 6.10
C SER A 151 -13.86 0.10 4.91
N PHE A 152 -13.70 -1.22 5.01
CA PHE A 152 -14.10 -2.14 3.93
C PHE A 152 -15.60 -2.08 3.65
N SER A 153 -16.43 -2.14 4.68
CA SER A 153 -17.89 -2.16 4.52
C SER A 153 -18.43 -0.90 3.85
N ARG A 154 -17.90 0.28 4.19
CA ARG A 154 -18.32 1.56 3.63
C ARG A 154 -17.80 1.81 2.22
N ASN A 155 -16.67 1.23 1.86
CA ASN A 155 -16.06 1.39 0.54
C ASN A 155 -16.49 0.31 -0.47
N GLY A 156 -17.57 -0.39 -0.20
CA GLY A 156 -18.20 -1.26 -1.18
C GLY A 156 -17.76 -2.71 -1.18
N ALA A 157 -17.00 -3.18 -0.17
CA ALA A 157 -16.57 -4.58 -0.08
C ALA A 157 -17.77 -5.58 -0.09
N ASN A 158 -18.93 -5.15 0.42
CA ASN A 158 -20.18 -5.93 0.44
C ASN A 158 -20.99 -5.89 -0.87
N LEU A 159 -20.55 -5.12 -1.86
CA LEU A 159 -21.27 -5.00 -3.14
C LEU A 159 -21.06 -6.25 -4.01
N SER A 160 -22.03 -6.50 -4.91
CA SER A 160 -21.84 -7.47 -6.00
C SER A 160 -20.70 -7.05 -6.93
N GLU A 161 -20.09 -8.00 -7.64
CA GLU A 161 -18.99 -7.71 -8.56
C GLU A 161 -19.37 -6.67 -9.63
N ASP A 162 -20.61 -6.72 -10.15
CA ASP A 162 -21.08 -5.71 -11.12
C ASP A 162 -21.05 -4.29 -10.53
N LYS A 163 -21.50 -4.13 -9.27
CA LYS A 163 -21.47 -2.84 -8.58
C LYS A 163 -20.06 -2.41 -8.20
N LYS A 164 -19.18 -3.34 -7.87
CA LYS A 164 -17.76 -3.04 -7.64
C LYS A 164 -17.10 -2.55 -8.92
N ASN A 165 -17.40 -3.16 -10.08
CA ASN A 165 -16.87 -2.71 -11.37
C ASN A 165 -17.37 -1.32 -11.74
N GLN A 166 -18.63 -1.00 -11.46
CA GLN A 166 -19.17 0.35 -11.63
C GLN A 166 -18.46 1.36 -10.70
N LEU A 167 -18.19 0.97 -9.46
CA LEU A 167 -17.48 1.83 -8.50
C LEU A 167 -16.01 2.08 -8.89
N ARG A 168 -15.34 1.12 -9.53
CA ARG A 168 -13.97 1.30 -10.06
C ARG A 168 -13.90 2.25 -11.26
N ALA A 169 -15.01 2.43 -11.98
CA ALA A 169 -15.07 3.27 -13.17
C ALA A 169 -15.34 4.76 -12.87
N ILE A 170 -15.60 5.12 -11.63
CA ILE A 170 -15.80 6.48 -11.13
C ILE A 170 -14.47 7.04 -10.62
#